data_d696e913e55fb1baacc7de1d0221c58d
#
_entry.id   d696e913e55fb1baacc7de1d0221c58d
#
_cell.length_a   1.000
_cell.length_b   1.000
_cell.length_c   1.000
_cell.angle_alpha   90.00
_cell.angle_beta   90.00
_cell.angle_gamma   90.00
#
_symmetry.space_group_name_H-M   'P 1'
#
loop_
_entity.id
_entity.type
_entity.pdbx_description
1 polymer ?
#
loop_
_entity_poly.entity_id
_entity_poly.type
_entity_poly.pdbx_seq_one_letter_code
_entity_poly.pdbx_strand_id
1 'polypeptide(L)'
;MRQDDAEQQRSRRPGYRSVLGDRSFQALSLASFVSVAGDQIARVALSVLVYERTDSAALTGLTYAMSYLPSVIGGPLLSGFADRRPRRAVMIACDLVRAVLVLLMAVPWIPLPLLLVLLALVTLAEAPFDAARGAMMPDVLPGDRYPIGGAISQVVLQAAMVAGFAVGGALLLVATPRELLALDALTFLVSAVLVRVVPHGLVATAQDPDDVPSRPLDDLRVASRVVFRSPTLRPLVLLAWCMSAAAIAPEALAAPYADALGAGSSAVGVLLAAGPVGNVLAGLVLARVPEARRLVLMWPLATLASAPLVLCLLHPPLSVVVLLVGLSGMGTAFHLVAMVRFVTLVEPAKRGRALGLAGTGLAVGQGLAVALAGVLGDLLDPAVAVAIAGIAGVVAAMVWGPSLHRPVAGVAPAAGHDGLVERVIDPGAEPNPAAVA
;
A
#
# COMPACT_ATOMS: atom_id res chain seq x y z
N MET A 1 8.96 18.25 45.28
CA MET A 1 10.01 17.49 44.57
C MET A 1 9.49 16.29 43.77
N ARG A 2 8.17 16.01 43.67
CA ARG A 2 7.62 14.88 42.85
C ARG A 2 6.71 15.32 41.71
N GLN A 3 6.22 16.55 41.64
CA GLN A 3 5.42 17.05 40.51
C GLN A 3 6.29 17.57 39.37
N ASP A 4 7.43 18.22 39.70
CA ASP A 4 8.37 18.73 38.67
C ASP A 4 9.06 17.61 37.90
N ASP A 5 9.34 16.45 38.54
CA ASP A 5 9.91 15.29 37.89
C ASP A 5 8.91 14.63 36.91
N ALA A 6 7.61 14.68 37.22
CA ALA A 6 6.56 14.15 36.34
C ALA A 6 6.28 15.08 35.15
N GLU A 7 6.43 16.40 35.28
CA GLU A 7 6.33 17.36 34.18
C GLU A 7 7.56 17.33 33.27
N GLN A 8 8.77 17.14 33.84
CA GLN A 8 9.99 16.97 33.03
C GLN A 8 10.03 15.65 32.26
N GLN A 9 9.39 14.58 32.76
CA GLN A 9 9.22 13.33 31.97
C GLN A 9 8.19 13.48 30.82
N ARG A 10 7.18 14.35 30.94
CA ARG A 10 6.22 14.66 29.89
C ARG A 10 6.81 15.53 28.76
N SER A 11 7.90 16.27 29.00
CA SER A 11 8.48 17.20 28.02
C SER A 11 9.47 16.58 27.04
N ARG A 12 9.90 15.33 27.23
CA ARG A 12 10.73 14.61 26.24
C ARG A 12 9.83 13.87 25.25
N ARG A 13 9.41 14.54 24.19
CA ARG A 13 8.83 13.84 23.03
C ARG A 13 9.79 12.72 22.59
N PRO A 14 9.35 11.47 22.51
CA PRO A 14 10.22 10.38 22.10
C PRO A 14 10.76 10.68 20.70
N GLY A 15 12.09 10.79 20.58
CA GLY A 15 12.72 11.04 19.29
C GLY A 15 12.82 9.77 18.44
N TYR A 16 13.01 9.91 17.14
CA TYR A 16 13.26 8.80 16.22
C TYR A 16 14.34 7.83 16.72
N ARG A 17 15.38 8.34 17.40
CA ARG A 17 16.46 7.53 17.98
C ARG A 17 15.98 6.54 19.04
N SER A 18 14.95 6.88 19.84
CA SER A 18 14.41 5.99 20.87
C SER A 18 13.63 4.82 20.30
N VAL A 19 13.03 4.99 19.10
CA VAL A 19 12.32 3.93 18.37
C VAL A 19 13.31 3.06 17.61
N LEU A 20 14.26 3.68 16.90
CA LEU A 20 15.29 2.97 16.15
C LEU A 20 16.29 2.21 17.04
N GLY A 21 16.42 2.57 18.32
CA GLY A 21 17.24 1.85 19.29
C GLY A 21 16.58 0.60 19.88
N ASP A 22 15.30 0.38 19.65
CA ASP A 22 14.57 -0.78 20.18
C ASP A 22 14.86 -2.04 19.35
N ARG A 23 15.47 -3.06 19.99
CA ARG A 23 15.88 -4.30 19.32
C ARG A 23 14.69 -5.08 18.73
N SER A 24 13.55 -5.08 19.42
CA SER A 24 12.35 -5.78 18.95
C SER A 24 11.77 -5.08 17.71
N PHE A 25 11.73 -3.74 17.73
CA PHE A 25 11.33 -2.95 16.58
C PHE A 25 12.27 -3.11 15.37
N GLN A 26 13.59 -3.12 15.61
CA GLN A 26 14.59 -3.38 14.58
C GLN A 26 14.39 -4.76 13.95
N ALA A 27 14.20 -5.80 14.77
CA ALA A 27 14.00 -7.17 14.31
C ALA A 27 12.72 -7.29 13.47
N LEU A 28 11.59 -6.70 13.92
CA LEU A 28 10.34 -6.68 13.18
C LEU A 28 10.44 -5.88 11.87
N SER A 29 11.12 -4.74 11.90
CA SER A 29 11.31 -3.89 10.72
C SER A 29 12.19 -4.57 9.68
N LEU A 30 13.29 -5.23 10.12
CA LEU A 30 14.19 -5.97 9.23
C LEU A 30 13.52 -7.23 8.68
N ALA A 31 12.77 -7.97 9.50
CA ALA A 31 11.97 -9.11 9.05
C ALA A 31 10.98 -8.70 7.97
N SER A 32 10.24 -7.59 8.19
CA SER A 32 9.31 -7.04 7.18
C SER A 32 10.03 -6.58 5.92
N PHE A 33 11.19 -5.92 6.05
CA PHE A 33 11.97 -5.48 4.90
C PHE A 33 12.40 -6.66 4.03
N VAL A 34 12.98 -7.70 4.65
CA VAL A 34 13.49 -8.87 3.94
C VAL A 34 12.35 -9.65 3.29
N SER A 35 11.26 -9.90 4.02
CA SER A 35 10.08 -10.60 3.51
C SER A 35 9.45 -9.86 2.33
N VAL A 36 9.17 -8.56 2.47
CA VAL A 36 8.54 -7.77 1.41
C VAL A 36 9.46 -7.63 0.19
N ALA A 37 10.77 -7.44 0.39
CA ALA A 37 11.71 -7.39 -0.73
C ALA A 37 11.73 -8.73 -1.48
N GLY A 38 11.70 -9.86 -0.77
CA GLY A 38 11.55 -11.20 -1.35
C GLY A 38 10.28 -11.34 -2.16
N ASP A 39 9.13 -10.94 -1.60
CA ASP A 39 7.84 -10.93 -2.31
C ASP A 39 7.91 -10.17 -3.64
N GLN A 40 8.58 -9.01 -3.68
CA GLN A 40 8.72 -8.26 -4.94
C GLN A 40 9.66 -8.96 -5.92
N ILE A 41 10.75 -9.58 -5.45
CA ILE A 41 11.62 -10.43 -6.26
C ILE A 41 10.81 -11.57 -6.87
N ALA A 42 9.97 -12.25 -6.08
CA ALA A 42 9.10 -13.32 -6.55
C ALA A 42 8.06 -12.82 -7.58
N ARG A 43 7.49 -11.62 -7.40
CA ARG A 43 6.57 -11.02 -8.38
C ARG A 43 7.24 -10.77 -9.73
N VAL A 44 8.48 -10.24 -9.74
CA VAL A 44 9.28 -10.10 -10.96
C VAL A 44 9.49 -11.47 -11.62
N ALA A 45 9.92 -12.46 -10.83
CA ALA A 45 10.18 -13.81 -11.31
C ALA A 45 8.92 -14.47 -11.89
N LEU A 46 7.78 -14.37 -11.21
CA LEU A 46 6.51 -14.94 -11.67
C LEU A 46 5.99 -14.27 -12.92
N SER A 47 6.09 -12.95 -13.03
CA SER A 47 5.70 -12.20 -14.22
C SER A 47 6.45 -12.71 -15.46
N VAL A 48 7.77 -12.87 -15.35
CA VAL A 48 8.61 -13.40 -16.43
C VAL A 48 8.34 -14.88 -16.67
N LEU A 49 8.31 -15.72 -15.62
CA LEU A 49 8.12 -17.16 -15.71
C LEU A 49 6.82 -17.55 -16.39
N VAL A 50 5.72 -16.88 -16.05
CA VAL A 50 4.40 -17.17 -16.63
C VAL A 50 4.34 -16.68 -18.06
N TYR A 51 4.84 -15.48 -18.34
CA TYR A 51 4.86 -14.95 -19.70
C TYR A 51 5.73 -15.80 -20.65
N GLU A 52 6.96 -16.16 -20.24
CA GLU A 52 7.84 -17.05 -21.05
C GLU A 52 7.24 -18.44 -21.33
N ARG A 53 6.37 -18.95 -20.43
CA ARG A 53 5.72 -20.27 -20.61
C ARG A 53 4.48 -20.23 -21.47
N THR A 54 3.78 -19.12 -21.53
CA THR A 54 2.41 -19.06 -22.06
C THR A 54 2.23 -18.06 -23.18
N ASP A 55 3.17 -17.15 -23.34
CA ASP A 55 3.09 -16.01 -24.26
C ASP A 55 1.76 -15.25 -24.13
N SER A 56 1.20 -15.20 -22.90
CA SER A 56 -0.10 -14.62 -22.60
C SER A 56 0.00 -13.54 -21.51
N ALA A 57 -0.36 -12.32 -21.87
CA ALA A 57 -0.51 -11.22 -20.94
C ALA A 57 -1.69 -11.46 -19.98
N ALA A 58 -2.77 -12.14 -20.43
CA ALA A 58 -3.90 -12.49 -19.58
C ALA A 58 -3.51 -13.43 -18.45
N LEU A 59 -2.73 -14.48 -18.71
CA LEU A 59 -2.26 -15.41 -17.69
C LEU A 59 -1.24 -14.75 -16.74
N THR A 60 -0.40 -13.87 -17.26
CA THR A 60 0.51 -13.05 -16.44
C THR A 60 -0.29 -12.11 -15.53
N GLY A 61 -1.28 -11.40 -16.06
CA GLY A 61 -2.19 -10.57 -15.30
C GLY A 61 -2.99 -11.35 -14.26
N LEU A 62 -3.50 -12.54 -14.60
CA LEU A 62 -4.18 -13.42 -13.65
C LEU A 62 -3.26 -13.85 -12.51
N THR A 63 -2.00 -14.19 -12.82
CA THR A 63 -0.99 -14.49 -11.79
C THR A 63 -0.80 -13.32 -10.85
N TYR A 64 -0.68 -12.11 -11.40
CA TYR A 64 -0.57 -10.90 -10.58
C TYR A 64 -1.83 -10.65 -9.75
N ALA A 65 -3.03 -10.92 -10.27
CA ALA A 65 -4.30 -10.80 -9.55
C ALA A 65 -4.38 -11.75 -8.35
N MET A 66 -3.74 -12.92 -8.40
CA MET A 66 -3.63 -13.85 -7.27
C MET A 66 -2.80 -13.29 -6.09
N SER A 67 -2.05 -12.20 -6.29
CA SER A 67 -1.38 -11.48 -5.21
C SER A 67 -2.30 -10.48 -4.47
N TYR A 68 -3.53 -10.26 -4.93
CA TYR A 68 -4.47 -9.31 -4.33
C TYR A 68 -5.80 -9.97 -3.91
N LEU A 69 -6.43 -10.73 -4.80
CA LEU A 69 -7.78 -11.26 -4.57
C LEU A 69 -7.90 -12.21 -3.36
N PRO A 70 -6.94 -13.13 -3.10
CA PRO A 70 -7.05 -14.02 -1.94
C PRO A 70 -6.98 -13.29 -0.60
N SER A 71 -6.27 -12.17 -0.48
CA SER A 71 -6.16 -11.40 0.75
C SER A 71 -7.51 -10.83 1.22
N VAL A 72 -8.42 -10.54 0.27
CA VAL A 72 -9.79 -10.08 0.55
C VAL A 72 -10.58 -11.11 1.35
N ILE A 73 -10.35 -12.38 1.06
CA ILE A 73 -11.01 -13.51 1.74
C ILE A 73 -10.21 -13.89 2.99
N GLY A 74 -8.89 -13.86 2.90
CA GLY A 74 -7.96 -14.27 3.97
C GLY A 74 -8.09 -13.42 5.22
N GLY A 75 -8.21 -12.10 5.08
CA GLY A 75 -8.35 -11.18 6.21
C GLY A 75 -9.49 -11.60 7.17
N PRO A 76 -10.76 -11.61 6.74
CA PRO A 76 -11.89 -11.96 7.60
C PRO A 76 -11.90 -13.42 8.11
N LEU A 77 -11.35 -14.37 7.32
CA LEU A 77 -11.36 -15.79 7.69
C LEU A 77 -10.23 -16.15 8.67
N LEU A 78 -9.08 -15.54 8.53
CA LEU A 78 -7.86 -15.94 9.24
C LEU A 78 -7.48 -15.01 10.40
N SER A 79 -8.09 -13.81 10.53
CA SER A 79 -7.86 -12.90 11.64
C SER A 79 -8.18 -13.56 12.99
N GLY A 80 -9.32 -14.23 13.11
CA GLY A 80 -9.71 -14.94 14.33
C GLY A 80 -8.79 -16.12 14.72
N PHE A 81 -8.00 -16.65 13.78
CA PHE A 81 -6.98 -17.64 14.07
C PHE A 81 -5.72 -16.99 14.69
N ALA A 82 -5.36 -15.79 14.20
CA ALA A 82 -4.22 -15.02 14.72
C ALA A 82 -4.47 -14.53 16.16
N ASP A 83 -5.70 -14.14 16.50
CA ASP A 83 -6.07 -13.57 17.79
C ASP A 83 -6.01 -14.59 18.95
N ARG A 84 -6.11 -15.87 18.66
CA ARG A 84 -6.13 -16.95 19.69
C ARG A 84 -4.76 -17.55 19.97
N ARG A 85 -3.72 -17.15 19.28
CA ARG A 85 -2.39 -17.75 19.38
C ARG A 85 -1.32 -16.72 19.70
N PRO A 86 -0.16 -17.12 20.26
CA PRO A 86 0.96 -16.22 20.45
C PRO A 86 1.37 -15.58 19.13
N ARG A 87 1.26 -14.25 19.02
CA ARG A 87 1.48 -13.47 17.79
C ARG A 87 2.78 -13.84 17.08
N ARG A 88 3.87 -13.99 17.85
CA ARG A 88 5.17 -14.44 17.37
C ARG A 88 5.12 -15.82 16.69
N ALA A 89 4.42 -16.77 17.29
CA ALA A 89 4.29 -18.12 16.74
C ALA A 89 3.49 -18.12 15.43
N VAL A 90 2.47 -17.28 15.32
CA VAL A 90 1.70 -17.07 14.08
C VAL A 90 2.60 -16.54 12.99
N MET A 91 3.38 -15.49 13.25
CA MET A 91 4.29 -14.90 12.25
C MET A 91 5.31 -15.95 11.75
N ILE A 92 5.97 -16.68 12.64
CA ILE A 92 6.94 -17.72 12.27
C ILE A 92 6.27 -18.84 11.47
N ALA A 93 5.08 -19.30 11.88
CA ALA A 93 4.36 -20.36 11.17
C ALA A 93 3.96 -19.90 9.75
N CYS A 94 3.49 -18.66 9.59
CA CYS A 94 3.15 -18.09 8.29
C CYS A 94 4.39 -17.99 7.37
N ASP A 95 5.52 -17.50 7.88
CA ASP A 95 6.76 -17.43 7.10
C ASP A 95 7.24 -18.82 6.66
N LEU A 96 7.19 -19.82 7.54
CA LEU A 96 7.58 -21.20 7.19
C LEU A 96 6.62 -21.81 6.15
N VAL A 97 5.33 -21.58 6.26
CA VAL A 97 4.34 -22.04 5.26
C VAL A 97 4.61 -21.36 3.92
N ARG A 98 4.81 -20.03 3.91
CA ARG A 98 5.10 -19.27 2.69
C ARG A 98 6.42 -19.74 2.05
N ALA A 99 7.46 -19.98 2.84
CA ALA A 99 8.74 -20.50 2.34
C ALA A 99 8.55 -21.85 1.62
N VAL A 100 7.80 -22.78 2.21
CA VAL A 100 7.53 -24.09 1.59
C VAL A 100 6.71 -23.94 0.31
N LEU A 101 5.64 -23.11 0.32
CA LEU A 101 4.79 -22.90 -0.84
C LEU A 101 5.55 -22.28 -2.01
N VAL A 102 6.39 -21.26 -1.75
CA VAL A 102 7.21 -20.60 -2.78
C VAL A 102 8.30 -21.55 -3.30
N LEU A 103 8.92 -22.34 -2.42
CA LEU A 103 9.88 -23.34 -2.85
C LEU A 103 9.25 -24.42 -3.76
N LEU A 104 8.00 -24.83 -3.49
CA LEU A 104 7.24 -25.70 -4.38
C LEU A 104 6.99 -25.03 -5.74
N MET A 105 6.71 -23.71 -5.79
CA MET A 105 6.54 -22.98 -7.05
C MET A 105 7.83 -22.92 -7.89
N ALA A 106 9.00 -23.05 -7.27
CA ALA A 106 10.28 -23.10 -7.96
C ALA A 106 10.53 -24.43 -8.71
N VAL A 107 9.74 -25.50 -8.46
CA VAL A 107 9.90 -26.81 -9.11
C VAL A 107 9.68 -26.70 -10.62
N PRO A 108 10.58 -27.27 -11.46
CA PRO A 108 10.56 -27.07 -12.92
C PRO A 108 9.29 -27.46 -13.66
N TRP A 109 8.68 -28.56 -13.24
CA TRP A 109 7.50 -29.17 -13.94
C TRP A 109 6.16 -28.87 -13.30
N ILE A 110 6.10 -27.86 -12.43
CA ILE A 110 4.82 -27.50 -11.81
C ILE A 110 3.86 -26.97 -12.89
N PRO A 111 2.63 -27.51 -12.98
CA PRO A 111 1.63 -27.01 -13.92
C PRO A 111 1.13 -25.62 -13.47
N LEU A 112 0.81 -24.75 -14.44
CA LEU A 112 0.38 -23.38 -14.19
C LEU A 112 -0.83 -23.29 -13.22
N PRO A 113 -1.89 -24.11 -13.33
CA PRO A 113 -2.99 -24.06 -12.38
C PRO A 113 -2.56 -24.30 -10.91
N LEU A 114 -1.63 -25.23 -10.71
CA LEU A 114 -1.09 -25.49 -9.37
C LEU A 114 -0.23 -24.34 -8.88
N LEU A 115 0.57 -23.70 -9.75
CA LEU A 115 1.34 -22.51 -9.42
C LEU A 115 0.42 -21.37 -8.94
N LEU A 116 -0.71 -21.13 -9.62
CA LEU A 116 -1.70 -20.13 -9.23
C LEU A 116 -2.33 -20.44 -7.87
N VAL A 117 -2.64 -21.73 -7.61
CA VAL A 117 -3.18 -22.15 -6.31
C VAL A 117 -2.14 -21.94 -5.20
N LEU A 118 -0.88 -22.29 -5.42
CA LEU A 118 0.19 -22.07 -4.45
C LEU A 118 0.39 -20.57 -4.17
N LEU A 119 0.37 -19.74 -5.19
CA LEU A 119 0.45 -18.29 -5.03
C LEU A 119 -0.73 -17.75 -4.23
N ALA A 120 -1.95 -18.21 -4.50
CA ALA A 120 -3.12 -17.84 -3.71
C ALA A 120 -2.97 -18.24 -2.22
N LEU A 121 -2.39 -19.41 -1.94
CA LEU A 121 -2.13 -19.86 -0.57
C LEU A 121 -1.02 -19.03 0.11
N VAL A 122 0.02 -18.60 -0.62
CA VAL A 122 1.03 -17.66 -0.12
C VAL A 122 0.39 -16.35 0.31
N THR A 123 -0.46 -15.78 -0.56
CA THR A 123 -1.19 -14.53 -0.28
C THR A 123 -2.19 -14.68 0.88
N LEU A 124 -2.85 -15.82 1.00
CA LEU A 124 -3.73 -16.12 2.14
C LEU A 124 -2.95 -16.17 3.47
N ALA A 125 -1.73 -16.71 3.46
CA ALA A 125 -0.87 -16.80 4.64
C ALA A 125 -0.26 -15.44 5.05
N GLU A 126 -0.25 -14.44 4.17
CA GLU A 126 0.18 -13.07 4.47
C GLU A 126 -0.77 -12.38 5.45
N ALA A 127 -2.09 -12.56 5.30
CA ALA A 127 -3.09 -11.89 6.11
C ALA A 127 -2.93 -12.12 7.64
N PRO A 128 -2.78 -13.37 8.16
CA PRO A 128 -2.54 -13.60 9.58
C PRO A 128 -1.15 -13.13 10.05
N PHE A 129 -0.14 -13.11 9.17
CA PHE A 129 1.16 -12.53 9.47
C PHE A 129 1.05 -11.03 9.73
N ASP A 130 0.40 -10.29 8.84
CA ASP A 130 0.21 -8.84 8.98
C ASP A 130 -0.67 -8.46 10.15
N ALA A 131 -1.73 -9.22 10.42
CA ALA A 131 -2.57 -9.05 11.60
C ALA A 131 -1.76 -9.22 12.89
N ALA A 132 -0.96 -10.30 13.00
CA ALA A 132 -0.12 -10.55 14.16
C ALA A 132 0.95 -9.47 14.34
N ARG A 133 1.60 -9.04 13.25
CA ARG A 133 2.59 -7.95 13.25
C ARG A 133 1.97 -6.62 13.69
N GLY A 134 0.83 -6.25 13.12
CA GLY A 134 0.12 -5.03 13.46
C GLY A 134 -0.31 -4.99 14.94
N ALA A 135 -0.82 -6.11 15.44
CA ALA A 135 -1.23 -6.25 16.82
C ALA A 135 -0.04 -6.24 17.82
N MET A 136 1.16 -6.66 17.39
CA MET A 136 2.37 -6.66 18.22
C MET A 136 3.00 -5.25 18.32
N MET A 137 2.80 -4.38 17.35
CA MET A 137 3.46 -3.10 17.27
C MET A 137 3.21 -2.16 18.46
N PRO A 138 1.96 -2.02 19.02
CA PRO A 138 1.70 -1.24 20.21
C PRO A 138 2.39 -1.78 21.48
N ASP A 139 2.58 -3.09 21.55
CA ASP A 139 3.26 -3.74 22.68
C ASP A 139 4.78 -3.50 22.65
N VAL A 140 5.36 -3.49 21.45
CA VAL A 140 6.79 -3.19 21.23
C VAL A 140 7.08 -1.71 21.41
N LEU A 141 6.18 -0.85 20.97
CA LEU A 141 6.32 0.62 21.03
C LEU A 141 5.13 1.27 21.75
N PRO A 142 5.09 1.26 23.08
CA PRO A 142 3.96 1.83 23.81
C PRO A 142 3.91 3.36 23.73
N GLY A 143 2.69 3.91 23.84
CA GLY A 143 2.44 5.34 23.93
C GLY A 143 2.85 6.14 22.69
N ASP A 144 3.49 7.30 22.90
CA ASP A 144 3.88 8.23 21.83
C ASP A 144 4.93 7.69 20.86
N ARG A 145 5.54 6.53 21.16
CA ARG A 145 6.49 5.84 20.25
C ARG A 145 5.79 5.11 19.13
N TYR A 146 4.53 4.67 19.32
CA TYR A 146 3.76 3.91 18.34
C TYR A 146 3.53 4.65 17.00
N PRO A 147 3.07 5.92 16.98
CA PRO A 147 2.91 6.66 15.72
C PRO A 147 4.24 6.85 14.96
N ILE A 148 5.35 7.06 15.69
CA ILE A 148 6.69 7.20 15.09
C ILE A 148 7.12 5.88 14.47
N GLY A 149 6.91 4.76 15.18
CA GLY A 149 7.19 3.41 14.68
C GLY A 149 6.37 3.08 13.43
N GLY A 150 5.10 3.47 13.40
CA GLY A 150 4.24 3.32 12.23
C GLY A 150 4.77 4.08 11.00
N ALA A 151 5.20 5.32 11.17
CA ALA A 151 5.80 6.12 10.10
C ALA A 151 7.11 5.49 9.57
N ILE A 152 8.00 5.01 10.46
CA ILE A 152 9.22 4.31 10.07
C ILE A 152 8.89 3.01 9.33
N SER A 153 7.92 2.23 9.81
CA SER A 153 7.48 0.98 9.17
C SER A 153 6.99 1.21 7.73
N GLN A 154 6.28 2.31 7.48
CA GLN A 154 5.86 2.68 6.13
C GLN A 154 7.04 3.00 5.22
N VAL A 155 8.04 3.71 5.72
CA VAL A 155 9.27 3.99 4.95
C VAL A 155 10.03 2.69 4.65
N VAL A 156 10.14 1.80 5.63
CA VAL A 156 10.78 0.48 5.48
C VAL A 156 10.06 -0.35 4.42
N LEU A 157 8.72 -0.38 4.45
CA LEU A 157 7.90 -1.10 3.48
C LEU A 157 8.12 -0.58 2.04
N GLN A 158 8.09 0.73 1.85
CA GLN A 158 8.32 1.34 0.54
C GLN A 158 9.75 1.10 0.03
N ALA A 159 10.74 1.19 0.92
CA ALA A 159 12.13 0.88 0.58
C ALA A 159 12.30 -0.59 0.19
N ALA A 160 11.62 -1.52 0.87
CA ALA A 160 11.63 -2.94 0.54
C ALA A 160 11.01 -3.22 -0.83
N MET A 161 9.89 -2.56 -1.17
CA MET A 161 9.26 -2.69 -2.50
C MET A 161 10.21 -2.23 -3.61
N VAL A 162 10.79 -1.03 -3.47
CA VAL A 162 11.76 -0.50 -4.47
C VAL A 162 12.96 -1.42 -4.60
N ALA A 163 13.56 -1.83 -3.46
CA ALA A 163 14.73 -2.69 -3.45
C ALA A 163 14.42 -4.07 -4.08
N GLY A 164 13.28 -4.67 -3.72
CA GLY A 164 12.87 -5.98 -4.22
C GLY A 164 12.67 -5.98 -5.74
N PHE A 165 11.95 -5.02 -6.28
CA PHE A 165 11.77 -4.91 -7.73
C PHE A 165 13.09 -4.64 -8.47
N ALA A 166 13.91 -3.71 -7.97
CA ALA A 166 15.19 -3.38 -8.60
C ALA A 166 16.16 -4.57 -8.55
N VAL A 167 16.29 -5.21 -7.38
CA VAL A 167 17.16 -6.40 -7.20
C VAL A 167 16.61 -7.58 -8.02
N GLY A 168 15.29 -7.82 -8.02
CA GLY A 168 14.67 -8.88 -8.81
C GLY A 168 14.96 -8.73 -10.30
N GLY A 169 14.80 -7.50 -10.84
CA GLY A 169 15.14 -7.22 -12.24
C GLY A 169 16.64 -7.38 -12.54
N ALA A 170 17.51 -6.91 -11.66
CA ALA A 170 18.96 -7.06 -11.83
C ALA A 170 19.40 -8.54 -11.76
N LEU A 171 18.81 -9.31 -10.86
CA LEU A 171 19.13 -10.74 -10.73
C LEU A 171 18.70 -11.56 -11.94
N LEU A 172 17.66 -11.17 -12.68
CA LEU A 172 17.28 -11.82 -13.94
C LEU A 172 18.35 -11.73 -15.04
N LEU A 173 19.38 -10.90 -14.89
CA LEU A 173 20.53 -10.89 -15.80
C LEU A 173 21.45 -12.11 -15.62
N VAL A 174 21.44 -12.73 -14.44
CA VAL A 174 22.41 -13.78 -14.03
C VAL A 174 21.74 -15.02 -13.42
N ALA A 175 20.45 -14.95 -13.14
CA ALA A 175 19.67 -16.01 -12.49
C ALA A 175 18.36 -16.26 -13.21
N THR A 176 17.84 -17.47 -13.10
CA THR A 176 16.53 -17.85 -13.64
C THR A 176 15.39 -17.39 -12.73
N PRO A 177 14.16 -17.22 -13.26
CA PRO A 177 13.00 -16.90 -12.43
C PRO A 177 12.78 -17.88 -11.27
N ARG A 178 13.13 -19.16 -11.44
CA ARG A 178 12.98 -20.19 -10.39
C ARG A 178 13.99 -20.01 -9.25
N GLU A 179 15.23 -19.64 -9.58
CA GLU A 179 16.23 -19.30 -8.55
C GLU A 179 15.81 -18.08 -7.74
N LEU A 180 15.14 -17.11 -8.37
CA LEU A 180 14.57 -15.98 -7.65
C LEU A 180 13.43 -16.40 -6.71
N LEU A 181 12.59 -17.35 -7.10
CA LEU A 181 11.58 -17.92 -6.20
C LEU A 181 12.24 -18.66 -5.02
N ALA A 182 13.31 -19.42 -5.26
CA ALA A 182 14.06 -20.07 -4.19
C ALA A 182 14.73 -19.04 -3.24
N LEU A 183 15.21 -17.93 -3.78
CA LEU A 183 15.72 -16.80 -3.00
C LEU A 183 14.63 -16.19 -2.12
N ASP A 184 13.43 -16.01 -2.65
CA ASP A 184 12.28 -15.52 -1.85
C ASP A 184 11.93 -16.49 -0.72
N ALA A 185 11.90 -17.80 -0.98
CA ALA A 185 11.74 -18.79 0.09
C ALA A 185 12.78 -18.62 1.21
N LEU A 186 14.03 -18.30 0.86
CA LEU A 186 15.08 -18.00 1.84
C LEU A 186 14.77 -16.72 2.61
N THR A 187 14.21 -15.68 1.98
CA THR A 187 13.84 -14.43 2.68
C THR A 187 12.81 -14.68 3.78
N PHE A 188 11.82 -15.56 3.56
CA PHE A 188 10.88 -15.98 4.60
C PHE A 188 11.57 -16.72 5.76
N LEU A 189 12.53 -17.60 5.48
CA LEU A 189 13.29 -18.25 6.55
C LEU A 189 14.10 -17.26 7.37
N VAL A 190 14.73 -16.27 6.72
CA VAL A 190 15.44 -15.18 7.41
C VAL A 190 14.46 -14.36 8.25
N SER A 191 13.29 -14.01 7.71
CA SER A 191 12.22 -13.32 8.45
C SER A 191 11.80 -14.10 9.69
N ALA A 192 11.54 -15.40 9.56
CA ALA A 192 11.17 -16.29 10.67
C ALA A 192 12.25 -16.31 11.78
N VAL A 193 13.53 -16.29 11.41
CA VAL A 193 14.66 -16.23 12.36
C VAL A 193 14.70 -14.85 13.07
N LEU A 194 14.53 -13.75 12.33
CA LEU A 194 14.51 -12.40 12.89
C LEU A 194 13.35 -12.21 13.87
N VAL A 195 12.17 -12.72 13.56
CA VAL A 195 11.01 -12.68 14.45
C VAL A 195 11.27 -13.41 15.77
N ARG A 196 12.16 -14.40 15.82
CA ARG A 196 12.57 -15.07 17.07
C ARG A 196 13.29 -14.16 18.08
N VAL A 197 13.84 -13.03 17.64
CA VAL A 197 14.49 -12.06 18.53
C VAL A 197 13.45 -11.31 19.38
N VAL A 198 12.22 -11.22 18.92
CA VAL A 198 11.14 -10.55 19.66
C VAL A 198 10.78 -11.39 20.90
N PRO A 199 10.68 -10.77 22.11
CA PRO A 199 10.39 -11.50 23.35
C PRO A 199 9.10 -12.33 23.32
N HIS A 200 9.13 -13.48 24.02
CA HIS A 200 7.93 -14.28 24.27
C HIS A 200 7.04 -13.55 25.28
N GLY A 201 5.73 -13.64 25.14
CA GLY A 201 4.81 -13.12 26.16
C GLY A 201 3.93 -11.95 25.72
N LEU A 202 4.14 -11.43 24.50
CA LEU A 202 3.15 -10.55 23.87
C LEU A 202 1.98 -11.40 23.38
N VAL A 203 1.22 -11.92 24.34
CA VAL A 203 -0.05 -12.62 24.07
C VAL A 203 -1.10 -11.55 23.83
N ALA A 204 -2.03 -11.81 22.91
CA ALA A 204 -3.22 -10.99 22.79
C ALA A 204 -3.80 -10.78 24.21
N THR A 205 -3.79 -9.55 24.71
CA THR A 205 -4.63 -9.18 25.82
C THR A 205 -6.03 -9.64 25.45
N ALA A 206 -6.66 -10.44 26.29
CA ALA A 206 -8.01 -10.93 26.07
C ALA A 206 -8.85 -9.75 25.56
N GLN A 207 -9.47 -9.93 24.41
CA GLN A 207 -10.44 -8.97 23.89
C GLN A 207 -11.39 -8.63 25.04
N ASP A 208 -11.70 -7.34 25.18
CA ASP A 208 -12.66 -6.88 26.18
C ASP A 208 -13.89 -7.82 26.10
N PRO A 209 -14.33 -8.46 27.20
CA PRO A 209 -15.46 -9.38 27.16
C PRO A 209 -16.73 -8.78 26.56
N ASP A 210 -16.80 -7.45 26.50
CA ASP A 210 -17.88 -6.67 25.89
C ASP A 210 -17.73 -6.46 24.37
N ASP A 211 -16.61 -6.87 23.77
CA ASP A 211 -16.43 -6.84 22.32
C ASP A 211 -17.17 -8.04 21.69
N VAL A 212 -18.48 -7.89 21.53
CA VAL A 212 -19.34 -8.87 20.84
C VAL A 212 -18.81 -9.03 19.41
N PRO A 213 -18.43 -10.24 18.97
CA PRO A 213 -17.95 -10.45 17.61
C PRO A 213 -19.04 -10.02 16.62
N SER A 214 -18.87 -8.87 16.01
CA SER A 214 -19.79 -8.40 14.98
C SER A 214 -19.71 -9.33 13.76
N ARG A 215 -20.85 -9.60 13.15
CA ARG A 215 -20.87 -10.41 11.93
C ARG A 215 -20.18 -9.63 10.80
N PRO A 216 -19.23 -10.20 10.07
CA PRO A 216 -18.49 -9.47 9.01
C PRO A 216 -19.41 -8.77 7.99
N LEU A 217 -20.57 -9.35 7.70
CA LEU A 217 -21.57 -8.76 6.80
C LEU A 217 -22.25 -7.51 7.39
N ASP A 218 -22.45 -7.48 8.70
CA ASP A 218 -23.06 -6.32 9.36
C ASP A 218 -22.06 -5.17 9.45
N ASP A 219 -20.79 -5.48 9.72
CA ASP A 219 -19.70 -4.48 9.65
C ASP A 219 -19.56 -3.89 8.26
N LEU A 220 -19.62 -4.72 7.22
CA LEU A 220 -19.60 -4.27 5.82
C LEU A 220 -20.81 -3.37 5.50
N ARG A 221 -22.00 -3.70 5.97
CA ARG A 221 -23.21 -2.89 5.79
C ARG A 221 -23.12 -1.54 6.50
N VAL A 222 -22.58 -1.53 7.73
CA VAL A 222 -22.37 -0.27 8.48
C VAL A 222 -21.33 0.59 7.76
N ALA A 223 -20.19 0.02 7.40
CA ALA A 223 -19.13 0.71 6.68
C ALA A 223 -19.63 1.29 5.34
N SER A 224 -20.37 0.50 4.56
CA SER A 224 -20.91 0.94 3.27
C SER A 224 -21.89 2.11 3.43
N ARG A 225 -22.74 2.09 4.46
CA ARG A 225 -23.64 3.22 4.75
C ARG A 225 -22.86 4.48 5.14
N VAL A 226 -21.81 4.36 5.96
CA VAL A 226 -20.96 5.48 6.37
C VAL A 226 -20.27 6.10 5.17
N VAL A 227 -19.65 5.29 4.32
CA VAL A 227 -18.86 5.77 3.18
C VAL A 227 -19.76 6.27 2.04
N PHE A 228 -20.70 5.45 1.57
CA PHE A 228 -21.46 5.76 0.34
C PHE A 228 -22.62 6.75 0.53
N ARG A 229 -23.11 6.94 1.77
CA ARG A 229 -24.08 8.00 2.06
C ARG A 229 -23.42 9.36 2.30
N SER A 230 -22.13 9.40 2.58
CA SER A 230 -21.40 10.65 2.77
C SER A 230 -21.04 11.28 1.43
N PRO A 231 -21.47 12.54 1.17
CA PRO A 231 -21.13 13.24 -0.07
C PRO A 231 -19.64 13.55 -0.22
N THR A 232 -18.87 13.48 0.87
CA THR A 232 -17.43 13.76 0.91
C THR A 232 -16.62 12.48 0.88
N LEU A 233 -17.01 11.42 1.62
CA LEU A 233 -16.26 10.16 1.68
C LEU A 233 -16.43 9.32 0.41
N ARG A 234 -17.63 9.28 -0.15
CA ARG A 234 -17.93 8.52 -1.37
C ARG A 234 -17.01 8.88 -2.54
N PRO A 235 -16.88 10.14 -2.98
CA PRO A 235 -15.99 10.47 -4.09
C PRO A 235 -14.51 10.24 -3.75
N LEU A 236 -14.10 10.43 -2.49
CA LEU A 236 -12.74 10.19 -2.04
C LEU A 236 -12.35 8.71 -2.19
N VAL A 237 -13.22 7.80 -1.74
CA VAL A 237 -12.97 6.35 -1.79
C VAL A 237 -13.05 5.84 -3.24
N LEU A 238 -14.06 6.26 -4.02
CA LEU A 238 -14.17 5.85 -5.42
C LEU A 238 -12.97 6.33 -6.24
N LEU A 239 -12.53 7.56 -6.03
CA LEU A 239 -11.33 8.08 -6.70
C LEU A 239 -10.10 7.28 -6.29
N ALA A 240 -9.92 6.96 -5.00
CA ALA A 240 -8.79 6.17 -4.53
C ALA A 240 -8.76 4.77 -5.18
N TRP A 241 -9.92 4.11 -5.30
CA TRP A 241 -10.02 2.81 -5.97
C TRP A 241 -9.69 2.89 -7.46
N CYS A 242 -10.25 3.86 -8.17
CA CYS A 242 -10.00 4.03 -9.60
C CYS A 242 -8.56 4.42 -9.91
N MET A 243 -7.95 5.30 -9.10
CA MET A 243 -6.55 5.68 -9.27
C MET A 243 -5.61 4.51 -9.04
N SER A 244 -5.87 3.72 -7.99
CA SER A 244 -5.08 2.53 -7.70
C SER A 244 -5.23 1.46 -8.80
N ALA A 245 -6.46 1.27 -9.30
CA ALA A 245 -6.75 0.35 -10.40
C ALA A 245 -6.05 0.76 -11.70
N ALA A 246 -5.98 2.07 -12.00
CA ALA A 246 -5.29 2.56 -13.19
C ALA A 246 -3.76 2.44 -13.05
N ALA A 247 -3.22 2.81 -11.89
CA ALA A 247 -1.77 2.84 -11.66
C ALA A 247 -1.13 1.44 -11.59
N ILE A 248 -1.91 0.38 -11.31
CA ILE A 248 -1.42 -1.01 -11.23
C ILE A 248 -1.30 -1.68 -12.62
N ALA A 249 -1.93 -1.16 -13.65
CA ALA A 249 -1.93 -1.77 -14.98
C ALA A 249 -0.51 -1.97 -15.59
N PRO A 250 0.43 -1.01 -15.48
CA PRO A 250 1.81 -1.22 -15.93
C PRO A 250 2.52 -2.37 -15.22
N GLU A 251 2.20 -2.63 -13.94
CA GLU A 251 2.79 -3.74 -13.19
C GLU A 251 2.31 -5.10 -13.73
N ALA A 252 1.02 -5.21 -14.05
CA ALA A 252 0.44 -6.42 -14.63
C ALA A 252 1.01 -6.77 -15.99
N LEU A 253 1.33 -5.75 -16.77
CA LEU A 253 1.79 -5.85 -18.15
C LEU A 253 3.32 -5.68 -18.28
N ALA A 254 4.09 -5.67 -17.19
CA ALA A 254 5.51 -5.37 -17.23
C ALA A 254 6.30 -6.36 -18.10
N ALA A 255 6.02 -7.68 -18.03
CA ALA A 255 6.68 -8.69 -18.85
C ALA A 255 6.25 -8.60 -20.32
N PRO A 256 4.94 -8.65 -20.70
CA PRO A 256 4.55 -8.50 -22.09
C PRO A 256 4.95 -7.13 -22.68
N TYR A 257 4.98 -6.07 -21.91
CA TYR A 257 5.40 -4.77 -22.40
C TYR A 257 6.92 -4.70 -22.64
N ALA A 258 7.73 -5.29 -21.75
CA ALA A 258 9.18 -5.39 -21.96
C ALA A 258 9.51 -6.20 -23.20
N ASP A 259 8.78 -7.29 -23.44
CA ASP A 259 8.91 -8.14 -24.65
C ASP A 259 8.53 -7.37 -25.92
N ALA A 260 7.38 -6.69 -25.94
CA ALA A 260 6.94 -5.85 -27.06
C ALA A 260 7.94 -4.74 -27.42
N LEU A 261 8.72 -4.26 -26.43
CA LEU A 261 9.80 -3.29 -26.64
C LEU A 261 11.14 -3.95 -27.02
N GLY A 262 11.24 -5.29 -27.07
CA GLY A 262 12.48 -6.03 -27.32
C GLY A 262 13.53 -5.82 -26.21
N ALA A 263 13.12 -5.52 -24.98
CA ALA A 263 14.01 -5.03 -23.91
C ALA A 263 14.51 -6.13 -22.96
N GLY A 264 14.10 -7.38 -23.14
CA GLY A 264 14.51 -8.51 -22.31
C GLY A 264 13.94 -8.52 -20.89
N SER A 265 14.16 -9.61 -20.15
CA SER A 265 13.55 -9.88 -18.84
C SER A 265 13.99 -8.92 -17.73
N SER A 266 15.21 -8.38 -17.81
CA SER A 266 15.70 -7.39 -16.82
C SER A 266 14.93 -6.07 -16.83
N ALA A 267 14.38 -5.68 -17.99
CA ALA A 267 13.55 -4.48 -18.12
C ALA A 267 12.25 -4.58 -17.30
N VAL A 268 11.76 -5.79 -17.04
CA VAL A 268 10.58 -6.04 -16.21
C VAL A 268 10.79 -5.46 -14.80
N GLY A 269 11.94 -5.73 -14.18
CA GLY A 269 12.25 -5.19 -12.86
C GLY A 269 12.36 -3.66 -12.84
N VAL A 270 12.89 -3.06 -13.91
CA VAL A 270 12.98 -1.59 -14.04
C VAL A 270 11.59 -0.97 -14.18
N LEU A 271 10.72 -1.57 -14.98
CA LEU A 271 9.31 -1.13 -15.12
C LEU A 271 8.54 -1.24 -13.80
N LEU A 272 8.71 -2.37 -13.09
CA LEU A 272 8.06 -2.59 -11.80
C LEU A 272 8.60 -1.67 -10.69
N ALA A 273 9.88 -1.33 -10.70
CA ALA A 273 10.48 -0.40 -9.72
C ALA A 273 10.09 1.06 -9.96
N ALA A 274 9.79 1.45 -11.19
CA ALA A 274 9.56 2.85 -11.57
C ALA A 274 8.43 3.51 -10.76
N GLY A 275 7.28 2.82 -10.62
CA GLY A 275 6.13 3.31 -9.85
C GLY A 275 6.45 3.55 -8.38
N PRO A 276 6.93 2.54 -7.62
CA PRO A 276 7.35 2.71 -6.23
C PRO A 276 8.42 3.78 -6.02
N VAL A 277 9.41 3.91 -6.91
CA VAL A 277 10.40 5.00 -6.87
C VAL A 277 9.72 6.36 -6.99
N GLY A 278 8.82 6.52 -7.96
CA GLY A 278 8.03 7.74 -8.11
C GLY A 278 7.22 8.08 -6.85
N ASN A 279 6.56 7.09 -6.26
CA ASN A 279 5.77 7.26 -5.03
C ASN A 279 6.65 7.73 -3.85
N VAL A 280 7.83 7.14 -3.66
CA VAL A 280 8.79 7.55 -2.63
C VAL A 280 9.24 9.00 -2.84
N LEU A 281 9.61 9.36 -4.07
CA LEU A 281 10.03 10.73 -4.40
C LEU A 281 8.93 11.76 -4.10
N ALA A 282 7.69 11.46 -4.50
CA ALA A 282 6.55 12.34 -4.20
C ALA A 282 6.25 12.40 -2.70
N GLY A 283 6.38 11.29 -1.96
CA GLY A 283 6.24 11.27 -0.51
C GLY A 283 7.25 12.18 0.20
N LEU A 284 8.52 12.16 -0.24
CA LEU A 284 9.57 13.04 0.28
C LEU A 284 9.29 14.53 -0.01
N VAL A 285 8.76 14.83 -1.18
CA VAL A 285 8.34 16.20 -1.53
C VAL A 285 7.14 16.62 -0.68
N LEU A 286 6.10 15.79 -0.59
CA LEU A 286 4.91 16.08 0.20
C LEU A 286 5.22 16.25 1.70
N ALA A 287 6.22 15.57 2.24
CA ALA A 287 6.65 15.75 3.62
C ALA A 287 7.09 17.20 3.93
N ARG A 288 7.56 17.94 2.91
CA ARG A 288 7.98 19.35 3.03
C ARG A 288 6.85 20.36 2.73
N VAL A 289 5.73 19.88 2.21
CA VAL A 289 4.59 20.73 1.86
C VAL A 289 3.70 20.93 3.08
N PRO A 290 3.29 22.17 3.43
CA PRO A 290 2.34 22.43 4.50
C PRO A 290 1.01 21.71 4.30
N GLU A 291 0.37 21.27 5.40
CA GLU A 291 -0.84 20.44 5.36
C GLU A 291 -1.97 21.04 4.52
N ALA A 292 -2.21 22.34 4.66
CA ALA A 292 -3.24 23.06 3.89
C ALA A 292 -3.01 22.95 2.37
N ARG A 293 -1.75 23.00 1.91
CA ARG A 293 -1.42 22.87 0.48
C ARG A 293 -1.50 21.43 -0.01
N ARG A 294 -1.28 20.43 0.86
CA ARG A 294 -1.40 19.01 0.48
C ARG A 294 -2.82 18.69 0.00
N LEU A 295 -3.85 19.27 0.63
CA LEU A 295 -5.24 19.08 0.21
C LEU A 295 -5.51 19.63 -1.20
N VAL A 296 -4.91 20.76 -1.55
CA VAL A 296 -5.05 21.35 -2.89
C VAL A 296 -4.34 20.47 -3.93
N LEU A 297 -3.25 19.80 -3.56
CA LEU A 297 -2.49 18.91 -4.44
C LEU A 297 -3.18 17.56 -4.70
N MET A 298 -4.24 17.21 -3.97
CA MET A 298 -4.92 15.91 -4.14
C MET A 298 -5.38 15.67 -5.58
N TRP A 299 -6.05 16.63 -6.19
CA TRP A 299 -6.53 16.49 -7.56
C TRP A 299 -5.41 16.48 -8.61
N PRO A 300 -4.44 17.41 -8.61
CA PRO A 300 -3.28 17.31 -9.49
C PRO A 300 -2.52 15.98 -9.37
N LEU A 301 -2.31 15.47 -8.15
CA LEU A 301 -1.67 14.17 -7.94
C LEU A 301 -2.50 13.01 -8.47
N ALA A 302 -3.82 13.01 -8.26
CA ALA A 302 -4.71 12.00 -8.82
C ALA A 302 -4.65 12.02 -10.36
N THR A 303 -4.63 13.20 -10.98
CA THR A 303 -4.48 13.32 -12.43
C THR A 303 -3.09 12.81 -12.89
N LEU A 304 -2.02 13.16 -12.16
CA LEU A 304 -0.66 12.72 -12.45
C LEU A 304 -0.52 11.19 -12.34
N ALA A 305 -1.31 10.52 -11.50
CA ALA A 305 -1.31 9.06 -11.38
C ALA A 305 -1.75 8.34 -12.67
N SER A 306 -2.49 9.01 -13.54
CA SER A 306 -3.09 8.36 -14.71
C SER A 306 -2.73 9.02 -16.05
N ALA A 307 -2.61 10.34 -16.10
CA ALA A 307 -2.39 11.06 -17.35
C ALA A 307 -1.10 10.67 -18.10
N PRO A 308 0.05 10.42 -17.43
CA PRO A 308 1.26 9.99 -18.12
C PRO A 308 1.07 8.65 -18.86
N LEU A 309 0.25 7.73 -18.30
CA LEU A 309 0.03 6.41 -18.90
C LEU A 309 -0.69 6.48 -20.25
N VAL A 310 -1.46 7.54 -20.50
CA VAL A 310 -2.13 7.75 -21.81
C VAL A 310 -1.10 7.92 -22.93
N LEU A 311 0.07 8.48 -22.63
CA LEU A 311 1.13 8.69 -23.60
C LEU A 311 1.78 7.38 -24.08
N CYS A 312 1.51 6.25 -23.42
CA CYS A 312 1.94 4.93 -23.91
C CYS A 312 1.31 4.58 -25.28
N LEU A 313 0.18 5.21 -25.66
CA LEU A 313 -0.39 5.10 -27.02
C LEU A 313 0.59 5.50 -28.15
N LEU A 314 1.57 6.32 -27.84
CA LEU A 314 2.59 6.76 -28.80
C LEU A 314 3.70 5.73 -28.98
N HIS A 315 3.64 4.56 -28.33
CA HIS A 315 4.64 3.50 -28.35
C HIS A 315 6.07 4.03 -28.10
N PRO A 316 6.27 4.79 -26.99
CA PRO A 316 7.58 5.40 -26.73
C PRO A 316 8.63 4.33 -26.36
N PRO A 317 9.94 4.62 -26.49
CA PRO A 317 11.01 3.72 -26.09
C PRO A 317 10.99 3.47 -24.58
N LEU A 318 11.61 2.36 -24.14
CA LEU A 318 11.63 1.90 -22.73
C LEU A 318 11.96 3.01 -21.72
N SER A 319 12.96 3.86 -22.00
CA SER A 319 13.35 4.95 -21.10
C SER A 319 12.22 5.95 -20.84
N VAL A 320 11.43 6.24 -21.86
CA VAL A 320 10.26 7.12 -21.73
C VAL A 320 9.12 6.41 -21.02
N VAL A 321 8.87 5.11 -21.29
CA VAL A 321 7.87 4.32 -20.55
C VAL A 321 8.20 4.30 -19.05
N VAL A 322 9.45 4.03 -18.68
CA VAL A 322 9.93 4.05 -17.29
C VAL A 322 9.67 5.41 -16.64
N LEU A 323 9.93 6.51 -17.36
CA LEU A 323 9.65 7.87 -16.87
C LEU A 323 8.13 8.08 -16.67
N LEU A 324 7.29 7.64 -17.62
CA LEU A 324 5.84 7.79 -17.55
C LEU A 324 5.26 6.99 -16.38
N VAL A 325 5.72 5.75 -16.16
CA VAL A 325 5.34 4.92 -15.02
C VAL A 325 5.83 5.53 -13.70
N GLY A 326 7.05 6.09 -13.68
CA GLY A 326 7.58 6.82 -12.53
C GLY A 326 6.75 8.06 -12.18
N LEU A 327 6.35 8.86 -13.17
CA LEU A 327 5.45 10.01 -12.98
C LEU A 327 4.05 9.56 -12.49
N SER A 328 3.52 8.47 -13.04
CA SER A 328 2.30 7.85 -12.54
C SER A 328 2.45 7.45 -11.06
N GLY A 329 3.56 6.80 -10.71
CA GLY A 329 3.90 6.46 -9.33
C GLY A 329 4.00 7.69 -8.41
N MET A 330 4.54 8.83 -8.87
CA MET A 330 4.50 10.09 -8.10
C MET A 330 3.05 10.52 -7.82
N GLY A 331 2.17 10.37 -8.80
CA GLY A 331 0.75 10.67 -8.65
C GLY A 331 0.06 9.82 -7.59
N THR A 332 0.47 8.56 -7.41
CA THR A 332 -0.13 7.67 -6.38
C THR A 332 0.09 8.16 -4.96
N ALA A 333 1.02 9.08 -4.71
CA ALA A 333 1.17 9.76 -3.42
C ALA A 333 -0.10 10.53 -2.99
N PHE A 334 -1.05 10.76 -3.89
CA PHE A 334 -2.41 11.17 -3.57
C PHE A 334 -3.02 10.34 -2.44
N HIS A 335 -2.78 9.02 -2.39
CA HIS A 335 -3.30 8.12 -1.35
C HIS A 335 -2.85 8.50 0.06
N LEU A 336 -1.65 9.07 0.22
CA LEU A 336 -1.15 9.54 1.52
C LEU A 336 -2.03 10.68 2.06
N VAL A 337 -2.39 11.62 1.19
CA VAL A 337 -3.25 12.75 1.56
C VAL A 337 -4.70 12.30 1.74
N ALA A 338 -5.18 11.43 0.85
CA ALA A 338 -6.52 10.86 0.90
C ALA A 338 -6.77 10.08 2.19
N MET A 339 -5.79 9.29 2.65
CA MET A 339 -5.86 8.52 3.89
C MET A 339 -5.99 9.41 5.12
N VAL A 340 -5.18 10.47 5.22
CA VAL A 340 -5.27 11.44 6.33
C VAL A 340 -6.66 12.09 6.35
N ARG A 341 -7.13 12.57 5.19
CA ARG A 341 -8.46 13.17 5.07
C ARG A 341 -9.58 12.19 5.39
N PHE A 342 -9.47 10.94 4.96
CA PHE A 342 -10.46 9.91 5.26
C PHE A 342 -10.58 9.68 6.77
N VAL A 343 -9.47 9.50 7.47
CA VAL A 343 -9.44 9.27 8.93
C VAL A 343 -10.00 10.46 9.71
N THR A 344 -9.75 11.70 9.26
CA THR A 344 -10.30 12.91 9.91
C THR A 344 -11.79 13.06 9.71
N LEU A 345 -12.35 12.58 8.60
CA LEU A 345 -13.77 12.69 8.27
C LEU A 345 -14.65 11.59 8.89
N VAL A 346 -14.04 10.45 9.26
CA VAL A 346 -14.78 9.32 9.83
C VAL A 346 -14.79 9.39 11.36
N GLU A 347 -15.99 9.23 11.94
CA GLU A 347 -16.20 9.16 13.39
C GLU A 347 -15.30 8.07 14.01
N PRO A 348 -14.61 8.34 15.15
CA PRO A 348 -13.67 7.40 15.77
C PRO A 348 -14.20 5.97 15.95
N ALA A 349 -15.44 5.84 16.41
CA ALA A 349 -16.10 4.54 16.65
C ALA A 349 -16.34 3.71 15.37
N LYS A 350 -16.32 4.34 14.19
CA LYS A 350 -16.61 3.68 12.89
C LYS A 350 -15.37 3.57 12.00
N ARG A 351 -14.22 4.14 12.42
CA ARG A 351 -12.99 4.22 11.60
C ARG A 351 -12.51 2.85 11.15
N GLY A 352 -12.40 1.88 12.07
CA GLY A 352 -11.90 0.55 11.74
C GLY A 352 -12.72 -0.14 10.65
N ARG A 353 -14.06 -0.09 10.76
CA ARG A 353 -14.97 -0.66 9.76
C ARG A 353 -14.87 0.04 8.41
N ALA A 354 -14.82 1.37 8.43
CA ALA A 354 -14.70 2.18 7.20
C ALA A 354 -13.36 1.98 6.49
N LEU A 355 -12.25 1.87 7.24
CA LEU A 355 -10.92 1.56 6.72
C LEU A 355 -10.86 0.15 6.15
N GLY A 356 -11.49 -0.83 6.80
CA GLY A 356 -11.62 -2.20 6.30
C GLY A 356 -12.32 -2.24 4.94
N LEU A 357 -13.46 -1.54 4.78
CA LEU A 357 -14.14 -1.41 3.49
C LEU A 357 -13.26 -0.75 2.43
N ALA A 358 -12.59 0.36 2.78
CA ALA A 358 -11.72 1.08 1.85
C ALA A 358 -10.56 0.21 1.37
N GLY A 359 -9.90 -0.53 2.28
CA GLY A 359 -8.81 -1.44 1.95
C GLY A 359 -9.26 -2.65 1.15
N THR A 360 -10.37 -3.30 1.53
CA THR A 360 -10.94 -4.42 0.77
C THR A 360 -11.31 -4.02 -0.65
N GLY A 361 -11.98 -2.87 -0.82
CA GLY A 361 -12.34 -2.37 -2.15
C GLY A 361 -11.12 -2.00 -2.98
N LEU A 362 -10.04 -1.52 -2.34
CA LEU A 362 -8.75 -1.27 -3.02
C LEU A 362 -8.17 -2.58 -3.57
N ALA A 363 -8.06 -3.62 -2.75
CA ALA A 363 -7.50 -4.91 -3.14
C ALA A 363 -8.34 -5.59 -4.24
N VAL A 364 -9.67 -5.57 -4.12
CA VAL A 364 -10.58 -6.07 -5.18
C VAL A 364 -10.41 -5.28 -6.46
N GLY A 365 -10.39 -3.95 -6.38
CA GLY A 365 -10.21 -3.06 -7.53
C GLY A 365 -8.89 -3.31 -8.24
N GLN A 366 -7.79 -3.45 -7.49
CA GLN A 366 -6.48 -3.77 -8.04
C GLN A 366 -6.46 -5.15 -8.70
N GLY A 367 -6.96 -6.19 -8.02
CA GLY A 367 -7.00 -7.55 -8.58
C GLY A 367 -7.81 -7.65 -9.87
N LEU A 368 -8.98 -7.00 -9.93
CA LEU A 368 -9.79 -6.96 -11.14
C LEU A 368 -9.13 -6.14 -12.26
N ALA A 369 -8.53 -5.00 -11.92
CA ALA A 369 -7.84 -4.15 -12.90
C ALA A 369 -6.65 -4.85 -13.54
N VAL A 370 -5.86 -5.58 -12.74
CA VAL A 370 -4.72 -6.37 -13.21
C VAL A 370 -5.17 -7.50 -14.14
N ALA A 371 -6.21 -8.24 -13.75
CA ALA A 371 -6.78 -9.30 -14.62
C ALA A 371 -7.30 -8.72 -15.93
N LEU A 372 -8.03 -7.60 -15.87
CA LEU A 372 -8.56 -6.92 -17.05
C LEU A 372 -7.44 -6.37 -17.95
N ALA A 373 -6.41 -5.73 -17.34
CA ALA A 373 -5.25 -5.23 -18.07
C ALA A 373 -4.54 -6.36 -18.84
N GLY A 374 -4.38 -7.53 -18.19
CA GLY A 374 -3.82 -8.71 -18.86
C GLY A 374 -4.63 -9.16 -20.07
N VAL A 375 -5.96 -9.27 -19.93
CA VAL A 375 -6.86 -9.63 -21.05
C VAL A 375 -6.78 -8.59 -22.18
N LEU A 376 -6.77 -7.31 -21.83
CA LEU A 376 -6.63 -6.24 -22.84
C LEU A 376 -5.25 -6.27 -23.51
N GLY A 377 -4.20 -6.66 -22.79
CA GLY A 377 -2.85 -6.82 -23.33
C GLY A 377 -2.75 -7.94 -24.38
N ASP A 378 -3.50 -9.05 -24.21
CA ASP A 378 -3.58 -10.14 -25.21
C ASP A 378 -4.44 -9.74 -26.41
N LEU A 379 -5.53 -8.99 -26.20
CA LEU A 379 -6.48 -8.65 -27.26
C LEU A 379 -6.03 -7.48 -28.13
N LEU A 380 -5.27 -6.55 -27.56
CA LEU A 380 -4.90 -5.31 -28.25
C LEU A 380 -3.37 -5.22 -28.37
N ASP A 381 -2.75 -4.60 -27.42
CA ASP A 381 -1.31 -4.39 -27.28
C ASP A 381 -1.05 -3.93 -25.85
N PRO A 382 0.07 -4.32 -25.21
CA PRO A 382 0.37 -3.90 -23.84
C PRO A 382 0.39 -2.38 -23.63
N ALA A 383 0.91 -1.61 -24.60
CA ALA A 383 0.95 -0.14 -24.51
C ALA A 383 -0.47 0.45 -24.57
N VAL A 384 -1.33 -0.09 -25.45
CA VAL A 384 -2.73 0.33 -25.57
C VAL A 384 -3.50 -0.02 -24.30
N ALA A 385 -3.29 -1.21 -23.73
CA ALA A 385 -3.96 -1.63 -22.50
C ALA A 385 -3.58 -0.72 -21.30
N VAL A 386 -2.31 -0.37 -21.16
CA VAL A 386 -1.83 0.61 -20.15
C VAL A 386 -2.48 1.98 -20.37
N ALA A 387 -2.56 2.43 -21.61
CA ALA A 387 -3.16 3.71 -21.94
C ALA A 387 -4.67 3.77 -21.67
N ILE A 388 -5.40 2.67 -21.94
CA ILE A 388 -6.84 2.55 -21.59
C ILE A 388 -7.02 2.69 -20.06
N ALA A 389 -6.18 2.04 -19.26
CA ALA A 389 -6.20 2.21 -17.82
C ALA A 389 -5.91 3.68 -17.40
N GLY A 390 -4.94 4.32 -18.07
CA GLY A 390 -4.66 5.75 -17.90
C GLY A 390 -5.86 6.64 -18.22
N ILE A 391 -6.54 6.42 -19.35
CA ILE A 391 -7.74 7.16 -19.74
C ILE A 391 -8.85 6.98 -18.69
N ALA A 392 -9.10 5.74 -18.26
CA ALA A 392 -10.11 5.46 -17.23
C ALA A 392 -9.82 6.20 -15.92
N GLY A 393 -8.54 6.27 -15.52
CA GLY A 393 -8.11 7.03 -14.35
C GLY A 393 -8.28 8.55 -14.52
N VAL A 394 -7.93 9.11 -15.69
CA VAL A 394 -8.16 10.54 -15.99
C VAL A 394 -9.66 10.87 -15.93
N VAL A 395 -10.52 10.04 -16.54
CA VAL A 395 -11.98 10.21 -16.46
C VAL A 395 -12.44 10.19 -15.00
N ALA A 396 -11.97 9.25 -14.20
CA ALA A 396 -12.28 9.18 -12.78
C ALA A 396 -11.83 10.45 -12.02
N ALA A 397 -10.63 10.96 -12.31
CA ALA A 397 -10.13 12.21 -11.71
C ALA A 397 -10.97 13.43 -12.12
N MET A 398 -11.47 13.47 -13.34
CA MET A 398 -12.37 14.55 -13.80
C MET A 398 -13.75 14.47 -13.15
N VAL A 399 -14.29 13.26 -12.97
CA VAL A 399 -15.65 13.06 -12.40
C VAL A 399 -15.67 13.35 -10.90
N TRP A 400 -14.70 12.84 -10.15
CA TRP A 400 -14.71 12.92 -8.68
C TRP A 400 -13.74 13.95 -8.10
N GLY A 401 -12.71 14.37 -8.84
CA GLY A 401 -11.71 15.34 -8.38
C GLY A 401 -12.30 16.67 -7.91
N PRO A 402 -13.20 17.32 -8.67
CA PRO A 402 -13.81 18.60 -8.27
C PRO A 402 -14.58 18.51 -6.94
N SER A 403 -15.14 17.34 -6.60
CA SER A 403 -15.87 17.17 -5.34
C SER A 403 -14.97 17.12 -4.10
N LEU A 404 -13.67 16.92 -4.26
CA LEU A 404 -12.70 16.91 -3.16
C LEU A 404 -12.47 18.31 -2.55
N HIS A 405 -12.73 19.36 -3.29
CA HIS A 405 -12.56 20.75 -2.84
C HIS A 405 -13.81 21.32 -2.13
N ARG A 406 -14.89 20.54 -2.03
CA ARG A 406 -16.10 20.99 -1.33
C ARG A 406 -15.80 21.16 0.16
N PRO A 407 -16.11 22.33 0.76
CA PRO A 407 -15.99 22.52 2.20
C PRO A 407 -16.91 21.50 2.91
N VAL A 408 -16.42 20.94 4.00
CA VAL A 408 -17.20 20.00 4.82
C VAL A 408 -18.29 20.80 5.52
N ALA A 409 -19.54 20.64 5.09
CA ALA A 409 -20.66 21.26 5.77
C ALA A 409 -20.74 20.74 7.22
N GLY A 410 -20.54 21.62 8.21
CA GLY A 410 -20.66 21.31 9.63
C GLY A 410 -19.37 21.28 10.47
N VAL A 411 -18.19 21.44 9.86
CA VAL A 411 -16.97 21.74 10.62
C VAL A 411 -16.76 23.25 10.56
N ALA A 412 -17.17 23.97 11.62
CA ALA A 412 -16.80 25.36 11.78
C ALA A 412 -15.26 25.46 11.67
N PRO A 413 -14.70 26.42 10.91
CA PRO A 413 -13.28 26.66 10.92
C PRO A 413 -12.87 26.89 12.38
N ALA A 414 -11.80 26.22 12.85
CA ALA A 414 -11.28 26.43 14.18
C ALA A 414 -11.02 27.93 14.32
N ALA A 415 -11.77 28.58 15.20
CA ALA A 415 -11.65 30.01 15.47
C ALA A 415 -10.22 30.27 15.95
N GLY A 416 -9.39 30.83 15.06
CA GLY A 416 -8.01 31.15 15.42
C GLY A 416 -7.07 31.54 14.28
N HIS A 417 -7.43 31.38 13.01
CA HIS A 417 -6.50 31.68 11.90
C HIS A 417 -6.98 32.75 10.90
N ASP A 418 -8.22 33.21 10.96
CA ASP A 418 -8.72 34.25 10.02
C ASP A 418 -8.14 35.63 10.29
N GLY A 419 -7.65 35.92 11.50
CA GLY A 419 -7.02 37.18 11.82
C GLY A 419 -5.63 37.42 11.16
N LEU A 420 -5.02 36.41 10.53
CA LEU A 420 -3.72 36.54 9.86
C LEU A 420 -3.87 36.73 8.34
N VAL A 421 -4.94 36.22 7.73
CA VAL A 421 -5.16 36.34 6.28
C VAL A 421 -5.72 37.72 5.92
N GLU A 422 -6.57 38.30 6.76
CA GLU A 422 -7.09 39.68 6.55
C GLU A 422 -6.00 40.74 6.68
N ARG A 423 -5.00 40.55 7.56
CA ARG A 423 -3.86 41.47 7.71
C ARG A 423 -2.90 41.50 6.52
N VAL A 424 -2.91 40.48 5.67
CA VAL A 424 -2.09 40.41 4.46
C VAL A 424 -2.77 41.10 3.26
N ILE A 425 -4.10 41.26 3.32
CA ILE A 425 -4.89 41.84 2.20
C ILE A 425 -5.20 43.33 2.44
N ASP A 426 -5.28 43.77 3.70
CA ASP A 426 -5.51 45.19 4.03
C ASP A 426 -4.69 45.63 5.26
N PRO A 427 -3.51 46.22 5.10
CA PRO A 427 -2.68 46.69 6.20
C PRO A 427 -3.18 47.94 6.92
N GLY A 428 -4.39 48.46 6.56
CA GLY A 428 -4.96 49.69 7.07
C GLY A 428 -6.24 49.54 7.91
N ALA A 429 -6.75 48.36 8.16
CA ALA A 429 -7.98 48.17 8.93
C ALA A 429 -7.75 48.35 10.44
N GLU A 430 -8.38 49.35 11.04
CA GLU A 430 -8.42 49.57 12.49
C GLU A 430 -9.17 48.47 13.24
N PRO A 431 -8.74 48.10 14.47
CA PRO A 431 -9.35 47.02 15.24
C PRO A 431 -10.79 47.40 15.70
N ASN A 432 -11.76 46.55 15.39
CA ASN A 432 -13.13 46.69 15.84
C ASN A 432 -13.24 46.54 17.38
N PRO A 433 -13.71 47.57 18.13
CA PRO A 433 -13.71 47.57 19.58
C PRO A 433 -14.81 46.68 20.21
N ALA A 434 -15.63 45.97 19.45
CA ALA A 434 -16.74 45.15 19.95
C ALA A 434 -16.37 43.66 20.25
N ALA A 435 -15.11 43.28 20.19
CA ALA A 435 -14.67 41.87 20.41
C ALA A 435 -14.01 41.63 21.80
N VAL A 436 -14.13 42.58 22.74
CA VAL A 436 -13.66 42.44 24.12
C VAL A 436 -14.83 42.78 25.08
N ALA A 437 -15.69 41.82 25.30
CA ALA A 437 -16.57 41.71 26.45
C ALA A 437 -16.95 40.23 26.65
#